data_0a5a002d4d6058cd4ffd063c10adccbd
#
_entry.id   0a5a002d4d6058cd4ffd063c10adccbd
#
_cell.length_a   1.000
_cell.length_b   1.000
_cell.length_c   1.000
_cell.angle_alpha   90.00
_cell.angle_beta   90.00
_cell.angle_gamma   90.00
#
_symmetry.space_group_name_H-M   'P 1'
#
loop_
_entity.id
_entity.type
_entity.pdbx_description
1 polymer ?
#
loop_
_entity_poly.entity_id
_entity_poly.type
_entity_poly.pdbx_seq_one_letter_code
_entity_poly.pdbx_strand_id
1 'polypeptide(L)'
;MDIRSLTLLLPALLLLACSKPDTGNDTPDPDPQPAPELPLDRFYKGTTMCFASYMQDCGLVYRENGTARDPYSSVKEHGANIVRLQLDYVAFSNYNGATIDWQKYDRVLADMKKAKAAGLDVFLTMKPDYDKFYETSTVHNNLPDAWSGKTEAQVGTLLYDWVYGTLKKMHEAGVDPLIIAVGNEVNVGFLKPDVNSLDAARTGRLLAKGFEAVRKYAADCQVACASALHIANPAKAESFLNSVHAAGATDYDIIALSYYPGSAIGHTLPYNGMKTTVSAFSQKFDRKVMVIETSYSFTTGSVNGVWKGDWCENAYNYPDWNDANNAVNYTPAKQREWLGALAAEIKEGGGCGLITWGTESLPDELTGIEEGHGKGLYTYPAAWAYGSTWENNSYWDFTDSNNLHEGIDWMKDISE
;
A
#
# COMPACT_ATOMS: atom_id res chain seq x y z
N MET A 1 34.54 2.39 -75.12
CA MET A 1 33.20 3.01 -75.23
C MET A 1 32.79 3.50 -73.90
N ASP A 2 33.04 4.73 -73.79
CA ASP A 2 32.56 5.85 -72.99
C ASP A 2 32.12 5.68 -71.57
N ILE A 3 33.01 6.15 -70.74
CA ILE A 3 32.84 6.51 -69.36
C ILE A 3 32.30 7.96 -69.32
N ARG A 4 31.13 8.20 -68.75
CA ARG A 4 30.69 9.53 -68.37
C ARG A 4 30.66 9.71 -66.86
N SER A 5 31.60 10.55 -66.44
CA SER A 5 31.70 11.10 -65.08
C SER A 5 30.44 11.88 -64.69
N LEU A 6 29.84 11.58 -63.55
CA LEU A 6 28.81 12.43 -62.96
C LEU A 6 29.40 13.12 -61.73
N THR A 7 29.65 14.43 -61.89
CA THR A 7 30.15 15.31 -60.84
C THR A 7 28.99 15.68 -59.89
N LEU A 8 29.05 15.25 -58.61
CA LEU A 8 28.14 15.67 -57.56
C LEU A 8 28.59 17.00 -56.98
N LEU A 9 27.80 18.04 -57.24
CA LEU A 9 27.88 19.35 -56.55
C LEU A 9 27.27 19.23 -55.15
N LEU A 10 28.08 19.41 -54.11
CA LEU A 10 27.62 19.69 -52.76
C LEU A 10 27.23 21.18 -52.64
N PRO A 11 26.07 21.52 -52.07
CA PRO A 11 25.81 22.90 -51.68
C PRO A 11 26.45 23.15 -50.30
N ALA A 12 27.28 24.18 -50.24
CA ALA A 12 27.83 24.72 -49.01
C ALA A 12 26.70 25.37 -48.19
N LEU A 13 26.44 24.87 -47.02
CA LEU A 13 25.54 25.47 -46.05
C LEU A 13 26.29 26.59 -45.32
N LEU A 14 25.95 27.83 -45.61
CA LEU A 14 26.38 29.01 -44.85
C LEU A 14 25.69 28.98 -43.49
N LEU A 15 26.45 28.76 -42.43
CA LEU A 15 26.03 29.01 -41.05
C LEU A 15 26.02 30.53 -40.81
N LEU A 16 24.83 31.12 -40.85
CA LEU A 16 24.59 32.44 -40.28
C LEU A 16 24.51 32.31 -38.78
N ALA A 17 25.55 32.71 -38.09
CA ALA A 17 25.52 32.92 -36.63
C ALA A 17 24.68 34.18 -36.35
N CYS A 18 23.42 34.01 -35.97
CA CYS A 18 22.64 35.06 -35.33
C CYS A 18 23.10 35.20 -33.89
N SER A 19 23.96 36.16 -33.60
CA SER A 19 24.16 36.67 -32.25
C SER A 19 22.89 37.38 -31.79
N LYS A 20 22.17 36.79 -30.81
CA LYS A 20 21.14 37.52 -30.08
C LYS A 20 21.77 38.62 -29.25
N PRO A 21 21.20 39.82 -29.21
CA PRO A 21 21.64 40.83 -28.26
C PRO A 21 21.30 40.34 -26.83
N ASP A 22 22.31 40.36 -26.01
CA ASP A 22 22.25 40.11 -24.57
C ASP A 22 21.46 41.25 -23.92
N THR A 23 20.14 41.08 -23.74
CA THR A 23 19.36 41.96 -22.88
C THR A 23 19.37 41.31 -21.52
N GLY A 24 20.39 41.62 -20.73
CA GLY A 24 20.49 41.26 -19.32
C GLY A 24 19.24 41.75 -18.57
N ASN A 25 18.37 40.80 -18.30
CA ASN A 25 17.40 40.86 -17.25
C ASN A 25 17.40 39.47 -16.58
N ASP A 26 18.54 39.17 -15.92
CA ASP A 26 18.62 38.12 -14.94
C ASP A 26 17.75 38.53 -13.74
N THR A 27 16.43 38.36 -13.87
CA THR A 27 15.62 38.18 -12.69
C THR A 27 16.00 36.79 -12.13
N PRO A 28 16.52 36.70 -10.90
CA PRO A 28 16.78 35.43 -10.28
C PRO A 28 15.51 34.62 -10.38
N ASP A 29 15.63 33.34 -10.77
CA ASP A 29 14.51 32.39 -10.63
C ASP A 29 13.96 32.54 -9.21
N PRO A 30 12.65 32.75 -9.04
CA PRO A 30 12.10 32.84 -7.70
C PRO A 30 12.52 31.62 -6.91
N ASP A 31 13.00 31.81 -5.69
CA ASP A 31 13.33 30.72 -4.79
C ASP A 31 12.18 29.70 -4.79
N PRO A 32 12.46 28.42 -4.91
CA PRO A 32 11.42 27.41 -4.95
C PRO A 32 10.55 27.56 -3.70
N GLN A 33 9.26 27.78 -3.91
CA GLN A 33 8.30 27.90 -2.82
C GLN A 33 8.34 26.59 -2.01
N PRO A 34 8.34 26.64 -0.68
CA PRO A 34 8.26 25.42 0.11
C PRO A 34 6.98 24.66 -0.23
N ALA A 35 7.06 23.33 -0.23
CA ALA A 35 5.87 22.49 -0.43
C ALA A 35 4.81 22.83 0.65
N PRO A 36 3.51 22.76 0.32
CA PRO A 36 2.46 23.01 1.28
C PRO A 36 2.57 22.09 2.51
N GLU A 37 2.24 22.59 3.69
CA GLU A 37 2.23 21.80 4.92
C GLU A 37 1.19 20.68 4.86
N LEU A 38 1.53 19.56 5.49
CA LEU A 38 0.70 18.37 5.56
C LEU A 38 -0.25 18.44 6.76
N PRO A 39 -1.54 18.09 6.61
CA PRO A 39 -2.48 18.05 7.72
C PRO A 39 -2.32 16.75 8.54
N LEU A 40 -1.16 16.52 9.16
CA LEU A 40 -0.90 15.34 10.01
C LEU A 40 -1.43 15.47 11.45
N ASP A 41 -2.12 16.51 11.76
CA ASP A 41 -2.84 16.73 13.04
C ASP A 41 -4.27 16.15 13.05
N ARG A 42 -4.79 15.78 11.89
CA ARG A 42 -6.06 15.10 11.70
C ARG A 42 -5.91 13.59 11.89
N PHE A 43 -6.95 12.89 12.36
CA PHE A 43 -6.97 11.44 12.47
C PHE A 43 -7.54 10.80 11.18
N TYR A 44 -6.71 10.01 10.49
CA TYR A 44 -7.08 9.30 9.27
C TYR A 44 -7.77 7.97 9.60
N LYS A 45 -8.93 7.75 9.02
CA LYS A 45 -9.76 6.53 9.19
C LYS A 45 -10.05 5.94 7.83
N GLY A 46 -9.73 4.68 7.65
CA GLY A 46 -9.94 4.11 6.33
C GLY A 46 -9.74 2.62 6.24
N THR A 47 -9.75 2.17 5.02
CA THR A 47 -9.54 0.77 4.66
C THR A 47 -8.71 0.67 3.39
N THR A 48 -8.12 -0.50 3.17
CA THR A 48 -7.52 -0.85 1.88
C THR A 48 -8.63 -1.02 0.84
N MET A 49 -8.36 -0.59 -0.39
CA MET A 49 -9.26 -0.74 -1.54
C MET A 49 -8.51 -1.30 -2.76
N CYS A 50 -7.43 -2.04 -2.53
CA CYS A 50 -6.57 -2.57 -3.58
C CYS A 50 -7.29 -3.53 -4.52
N PHE A 51 -8.24 -4.29 -3.99
CA PHE A 51 -8.90 -5.39 -4.70
C PHE A 51 -10.26 -5.02 -5.26
N ALA A 52 -10.88 -3.96 -4.75
CA ALA A 52 -12.29 -3.64 -5.02
C ALA A 52 -12.64 -3.59 -6.51
N SER A 53 -11.88 -2.83 -7.29
CA SER A 53 -12.13 -2.74 -8.74
C SER A 53 -11.83 -4.03 -9.48
N TYR A 54 -10.81 -4.76 -9.06
CA TYR A 54 -10.49 -6.07 -9.65
C TYR A 54 -11.61 -7.08 -9.39
N MET A 55 -12.16 -7.11 -8.17
CA MET A 55 -13.31 -7.95 -7.83
C MET A 55 -14.56 -7.60 -8.65
N GLN A 56 -14.82 -6.29 -8.85
CA GLN A 56 -15.90 -5.85 -9.73
C GLN A 56 -15.72 -6.32 -11.18
N ASP A 57 -14.49 -6.28 -11.71
CA ASP A 57 -14.16 -6.78 -13.04
C ASP A 57 -14.34 -8.32 -13.15
N CYS A 58 -14.17 -9.03 -12.04
CA CYS A 58 -14.48 -10.46 -11.93
C CYS A 58 -16.00 -10.74 -11.81
N GLY A 59 -16.84 -9.71 -11.77
CA GLY A 59 -18.30 -9.83 -11.70
C GLY A 59 -18.88 -9.82 -10.29
N LEU A 60 -18.06 -9.60 -9.26
CA LEU A 60 -18.53 -9.46 -7.89
C LEU A 60 -19.23 -8.11 -7.69
N VAL A 61 -20.26 -8.10 -6.87
CA VAL A 61 -21.11 -6.93 -6.67
C VAL A 61 -21.13 -6.57 -5.19
N TYR A 62 -20.65 -5.39 -4.86
CA TYR A 62 -20.81 -4.76 -3.55
C TYR A 62 -22.25 -4.22 -3.42
N ARG A 63 -22.88 -4.47 -2.27
CA ARG A 63 -24.25 -4.01 -1.99
C ARG A 63 -24.34 -3.28 -0.67
N GLU A 64 -25.34 -2.42 -0.61
CA GLU A 64 -25.77 -1.77 0.62
C GLU A 64 -27.31 -1.79 0.64
N ASN A 65 -27.91 -2.32 1.70
CA ASN A 65 -29.36 -2.52 1.80
C ASN A 65 -29.95 -3.25 0.59
N GLY A 66 -29.29 -4.29 0.11
CA GLY A 66 -29.70 -5.11 -1.04
C GLY A 66 -29.45 -4.49 -2.42
N THR A 67 -28.99 -3.23 -2.49
CA THR A 67 -28.78 -2.51 -3.75
C THR A 67 -27.29 -2.47 -4.09
N ALA A 68 -26.96 -2.74 -5.37
CA ALA A 68 -25.58 -2.59 -5.86
C ALA A 68 -25.07 -1.16 -5.67
N ARG A 69 -23.86 -1.02 -5.13
CA ARG A 69 -23.29 0.27 -4.82
C ARG A 69 -21.78 0.31 -5.09
N ASP A 70 -21.28 1.49 -5.40
CA ASP A 70 -19.85 1.73 -5.53
C ASP A 70 -19.19 1.64 -4.14
N PRO A 71 -18.18 0.77 -3.94
CA PRO A 71 -17.56 0.56 -2.64
C PRO A 71 -16.82 1.80 -2.11
N TYR A 72 -16.24 2.64 -2.96
CA TYR A 72 -15.61 3.89 -2.54
C TYR A 72 -16.61 4.88 -1.93
N SER A 73 -17.81 4.97 -2.53
CA SER A 73 -18.91 5.77 -1.98
C SER A 73 -19.40 5.22 -0.65
N SER A 74 -19.54 3.89 -0.53
CA SER A 74 -19.96 3.25 0.72
C SER A 74 -18.97 3.53 1.85
N VAL A 75 -17.67 3.30 1.66
CA VAL A 75 -16.69 3.55 2.73
C VAL A 75 -16.64 5.04 3.13
N LYS A 76 -16.81 5.96 2.17
CA LYS A 76 -16.89 7.40 2.46
C LYS A 76 -18.07 7.74 3.35
N GLU A 77 -19.25 7.25 3.03
CA GLU A 77 -20.47 7.51 3.79
C GLU A 77 -20.46 6.89 5.18
N HIS A 78 -19.65 5.83 5.35
CA HIS A 78 -19.42 5.19 6.64
C HIS A 78 -18.24 5.77 7.43
N GLY A 79 -17.76 6.96 7.04
CA GLY A 79 -16.86 7.77 7.86
C GLY A 79 -15.39 7.67 7.48
N ALA A 80 -15.02 6.93 6.42
CA ALA A 80 -13.67 6.97 5.90
C ALA A 80 -13.31 8.37 5.38
N ASN A 81 -12.06 8.75 5.61
CA ASN A 81 -11.50 9.96 5.01
C ASN A 81 -10.27 9.66 4.15
N ILE A 82 -9.75 8.43 4.20
CA ILE A 82 -8.63 7.96 3.41
C ILE A 82 -8.86 6.50 2.99
N VAL A 83 -8.30 6.12 1.83
CA VAL A 83 -8.17 4.71 1.44
C VAL A 83 -6.72 4.39 1.12
N ARG A 84 -6.32 3.14 1.37
CA ARG A 84 -5.00 2.67 0.98
C ARG A 84 -5.07 1.90 -0.33
N LEU A 85 -4.16 2.26 -1.24
CA LEU A 85 -3.92 1.56 -2.50
C LEU A 85 -2.46 1.12 -2.55
N GLN A 86 -2.18 0.08 -3.31
CA GLN A 86 -0.81 -0.39 -3.53
C GLN A 86 -0.50 -0.44 -5.02
N LEU A 87 0.67 0.04 -5.38
CA LEU A 87 1.21 0.00 -6.72
C LEU A 87 2.47 -0.83 -6.75
N ASP A 88 2.50 -1.87 -7.55
CA ASP A 88 3.66 -2.74 -7.72
C ASP A 88 4.47 -2.35 -8.96
N TYR A 89 5.80 -2.38 -8.83
CA TYR A 89 6.71 -2.23 -9.96
C TYR A 89 6.63 -3.44 -10.90
N VAL A 90 6.63 -4.64 -10.33
CA VAL A 90 6.47 -5.90 -11.07
C VAL A 90 5.03 -6.35 -10.96
N ALA A 91 4.40 -6.67 -12.10
CA ALA A 91 3.06 -7.23 -12.08
C ALA A 91 3.02 -8.50 -11.21
N PHE A 92 2.04 -8.57 -10.34
CA PHE A 92 1.81 -9.75 -9.52
C PHE A 92 1.58 -10.98 -10.41
N SER A 93 2.24 -12.07 -10.08
CA SER A 93 2.02 -13.36 -10.74
C SER A 93 1.75 -14.42 -9.69
N ASN A 94 0.67 -15.17 -9.87
CA ASN A 94 0.42 -16.31 -9.00
C ASN A 94 1.44 -17.43 -9.28
N TYR A 95 1.44 -18.48 -8.45
CA TYR A 95 2.39 -19.59 -8.59
C TYR A 95 2.24 -20.37 -9.92
N ASN A 96 1.08 -20.31 -10.58
CA ASN A 96 0.84 -20.87 -11.91
C ASN A 96 1.35 -19.96 -13.05
N GLY A 97 1.95 -18.82 -12.72
CA GLY A 97 2.49 -17.86 -13.69
C GLY A 97 1.43 -16.97 -14.35
N ALA A 98 0.17 -17.05 -13.94
CA ALA A 98 -0.86 -16.12 -14.41
C ALA A 98 -0.62 -14.73 -13.81
N THR A 99 -0.56 -13.71 -14.67
CA THR A 99 -0.41 -12.33 -14.24
C THR A 99 -1.76 -11.77 -13.80
N ILE A 100 -1.80 -11.21 -12.60
CA ILE A 100 -2.95 -10.53 -12.05
C ILE A 100 -2.63 -9.03 -12.02
N ASP A 101 -3.54 -8.18 -12.49
CA ASP A 101 -3.24 -6.79 -12.77
C ASP A 101 -3.80 -5.79 -11.74
N TRP A 102 -4.22 -6.26 -10.58
CA TRP A 102 -4.86 -5.46 -9.55
C TRP A 102 -3.99 -4.33 -8.98
N GLN A 103 -2.68 -4.45 -9.05
CA GLN A 103 -1.71 -3.45 -8.57
C GLN A 103 -0.92 -2.76 -9.69
N LYS A 104 -1.36 -2.84 -10.94
CA LYS A 104 -0.72 -2.15 -12.06
C LYS A 104 -1.07 -0.67 -12.08
N TYR A 105 -0.16 0.12 -12.66
CA TYR A 105 -0.27 1.58 -12.73
C TYR A 105 -1.64 2.07 -13.23
N ASP A 106 -2.14 1.57 -14.35
CA ASP A 106 -3.39 2.07 -14.94
C ASP A 106 -4.61 1.78 -14.07
N ARG A 107 -4.63 0.63 -13.39
CA ARG A 107 -5.68 0.27 -12.43
C ARG A 107 -5.60 1.14 -11.19
N VAL A 108 -4.42 1.23 -10.58
CA VAL A 108 -4.21 2.06 -9.38
C VAL A 108 -4.54 3.53 -9.67
N LEU A 109 -4.17 4.05 -10.85
CA LEU A 109 -4.53 5.40 -11.26
C LEU A 109 -6.07 5.57 -11.40
N ALA A 110 -6.76 4.58 -11.96
CA ALA A 110 -8.22 4.59 -12.05
C ALA A 110 -8.87 4.56 -10.65
N ASP A 111 -8.33 3.74 -9.74
CA ASP A 111 -8.82 3.63 -8.38
C ASP A 111 -8.54 4.90 -7.55
N MET A 112 -7.40 5.55 -7.71
CA MET A 112 -7.14 6.87 -7.14
C MET A 112 -8.15 7.93 -7.62
N LYS A 113 -8.54 7.88 -8.91
CA LYS A 113 -9.58 8.77 -9.44
C LYS A 113 -10.96 8.49 -8.83
N LYS A 114 -11.32 7.22 -8.61
CA LYS A 114 -12.54 6.84 -7.90
C LYS A 114 -12.53 7.35 -6.45
N ALA A 115 -11.44 7.12 -5.73
CA ALA A 115 -11.26 7.61 -4.36
C ALA A 115 -11.42 9.15 -4.29
N LYS A 116 -10.74 9.88 -5.17
CA LYS A 116 -10.86 11.34 -5.26
C LYS A 116 -12.29 11.79 -5.58
N ALA A 117 -12.97 11.12 -6.52
CA ALA A 117 -14.36 11.43 -6.87
C ALA A 117 -15.32 11.19 -5.69
N ALA A 118 -15.04 10.20 -4.84
CA ALA A 118 -15.77 9.95 -3.60
C ALA A 118 -15.39 10.92 -2.45
N GLY A 119 -14.39 11.78 -2.64
CA GLY A 119 -13.90 12.70 -1.60
C GLY A 119 -13.04 12.02 -0.53
N LEU A 120 -12.29 11.01 -0.92
CA LEU A 120 -11.33 10.28 -0.10
C LEU A 120 -9.90 10.69 -0.44
N ASP A 121 -9.06 10.84 0.58
CA ASP A 121 -7.63 10.92 0.40
C ASP A 121 -7.05 9.54 0.07
N VAL A 122 -5.82 9.50 -0.45
CA VAL A 122 -5.15 8.25 -0.82
C VAL A 122 -3.84 8.11 -0.05
N PHE A 123 -3.71 6.97 0.64
CA PHE A 123 -2.44 6.42 1.09
C PHE A 123 -1.94 5.47 -0.01
N LEU A 124 -0.83 5.81 -0.66
CA LEU A 124 -0.25 4.98 -1.72
C LEU A 124 0.97 4.23 -1.20
N THR A 125 0.90 2.91 -1.17
CA THR A 125 2.07 2.05 -1.00
C THR A 125 2.69 1.79 -2.37
N MET A 126 3.93 2.21 -2.57
CA MET A 126 4.71 1.94 -3.78
C MET A 126 5.65 0.77 -3.51
N LYS A 127 5.36 -0.39 -4.06
CA LYS A 127 6.13 -1.62 -3.86
C LYS A 127 7.09 -1.84 -5.04
N PRO A 128 8.38 -1.47 -4.89
CA PRO A 128 9.37 -1.60 -5.96
C PRO A 128 9.87 -3.03 -6.12
N ASP A 129 9.75 -3.83 -5.09
CA ASP A 129 10.11 -5.24 -5.02
C ASP A 129 8.90 -6.14 -5.39
N TYR A 130 9.12 -7.43 -5.43
CA TYR A 130 8.05 -8.37 -5.72
C TYR A 130 8.13 -9.62 -4.85
N ASP A 131 6.99 -10.31 -4.72
CA ASP A 131 6.90 -11.57 -4.03
C ASP A 131 6.96 -12.71 -5.03
N LYS A 132 7.78 -13.71 -4.72
CA LYS A 132 7.96 -14.89 -5.54
C LYS A 132 7.27 -16.07 -4.88
N PHE A 133 6.25 -16.58 -5.54
CA PHE A 133 5.45 -17.68 -5.05
C PHE A 133 5.98 -19.00 -5.59
N TYR A 134 6.18 -19.93 -4.69
CA TYR A 134 6.52 -21.33 -4.98
C TYR A 134 5.39 -22.21 -4.45
N GLU A 135 5.32 -23.47 -4.91
CA GLU A 135 4.25 -24.40 -4.51
C GLU A 135 4.11 -24.58 -2.99
N THR A 136 5.19 -24.45 -2.25
CA THR A 136 5.22 -24.67 -0.79
C THR A 136 5.70 -23.49 0.03
N SER A 137 6.02 -22.36 -0.60
CA SER A 137 6.60 -21.22 0.10
C SER A 137 6.44 -19.91 -0.69
N THR A 138 6.57 -18.80 0.01
CA THR A 138 6.66 -17.47 -0.60
C THR A 138 7.93 -16.78 -0.14
N VAL A 139 8.62 -16.13 -1.07
CA VAL A 139 9.78 -15.29 -0.78
C VAL A 139 9.40 -13.85 -1.08
N HIS A 140 9.26 -13.04 -0.02
CA HIS A 140 8.81 -11.66 -0.10
C HIS A 140 9.94 -10.68 -0.44
N ASN A 141 9.57 -9.56 -1.06
CA ASN A 141 10.37 -8.35 -1.22
C ASN A 141 11.69 -8.56 -1.99
N ASN A 142 11.63 -9.32 -3.08
CA ASN A 142 12.78 -9.60 -3.93
C ASN A 142 13.12 -8.43 -4.84
N LEU A 143 14.40 -8.29 -5.18
CA LEU A 143 14.86 -7.38 -6.21
C LEU A 143 14.25 -7.78 -7.57
N PRO A 144 13.64 -6.84 -8.33
CA PRO A 144 13.14 -7.12 -9.67
C PRO A 144 14.22 -7.72 -10.58
N ASP A 145 13.86 -8.68 -11.42
CA ASP A 145 14.80 -9.31 -12.36
C ASP A 145 15.44 -8.27 -13.29
N ALA A 146 14.70 -7.22 -13.68
CA ALA A 146 15.20 -6.10 -14.47
C ALA A 146 16.31 -5.30 -13.77
N TRP A 147 16.41 -5.39 -12.43
CA TRP A 147 17.44 -4.72 -11.64
C TRP A 147 18.55 -5.67 -11.18
N SER A 148 18.48 -6.94 -11.55
CA SER A 148 19.49 -7.96 -11.23
C SER A 148 20.87 -7.57 -11.73
N GLY A 149 21.91 -7.92 -10.97
CA GLY A 149 23.31 -7.59 -11.29
C GLY A 149 23.69 -6.11 -11.16
N LYS A 150 22.79 -5.24 -10.72
CA LYS A 150 23.09 -3.83 -10.46
C LYS A 150 23.76 -3.65 -9.12
N THR A 151 24.66 -2.67 -9.02
CA THR A 151 25.20 -2.24 -7.71
C THR A 151 24.13 -1.60 -6.87
N GLU A 152 24.32 -1.52 -5.57
CA GLU A 152 23.39 -0.85 -4.65
C GLU A 152 23.10 0.60 -5.07
N ALA A 153 24.14 1.34 -5.47
CA ALA A 153 23.97 2.72 -5.95
C ALA A 153 23.08 2.80 -7.20
N GLN A 154 23.24 1.87 -8.14
CA GLN A 154 22.40 1.79 -9.32
C GLN A 154 20.95 1.42 -8.98
N VAL A 155 20.75 0.49 -8.03
CA VAL A 155 19.41 0.16 -7.53
C VAL A 155 18.76 1.38 -6.87
N GLY A 156 19.53 2.14 -6.08
CA GLY A 156 19.04 3.38 -5.47
C GLY A 156 18.60 4.43 -6.51
N THR A 157 19.35 4.57 -7.61
CA THR A 157 18.96 5.46 -8.72
C THR A 157 17.69 4.98 -9.40
N LEU A 158 17.58 3.68 -9.71
CA LEU A 158 16.39 3.10 -10.34
C LEU A 158 15.13 3.25 -9.43
N LEU A 159 15.31 3.08 -8.13
CA LEU A 159 14.23 3.29 -7.16
C LEU A 159 13.78 4.76 -7.16
N TYR A 160 14.72 5.69 -7.07
CA TYR A 160 14.44 7.12 -7.13
C TYR A 160 13.68 7.48 -8.40
N ASP A 161 14.20 7.08 -9.56
CA ASP A 161 13.61 7.40 -10.87
C ASP A 161 12.19 6.82 -11.01
N TRP A 162 11.97 5.61 -10.52
CA TRP A 162 10.65 4.99 -10.56
C TRP A 162 9.66 5.70 -9.65
N VAL A 163 10.02 5.97 -8.39
CA VAL A 163 9.15 6.66 -7.43
C VAL A 163 8.80 8.05 -7.95
N TYR A 164 9.81 8.87 -8.24
CA TYR A 164 9.60 10.24 -8.72
C TYR A 164 8.80 10.28 -10.03
N GLY A 165 9.22 9.49 -11.03
CA GLY A 165 8.59 9.49 -12.35
C GLY A 165 7.14 9.00 -12.31
N THR A 166 6.82 8.03 -11.45
CA THR A 166 5.46 7.52 -11.26
C THR A 166 4.56 8.55 -10.60
N LEU A 167 5.00 9.16 -9.52
CA LEU A 167 4.24 10.19 -8.81
C LEU A 167 3.98 11.41 -9.71
N LYS A 168 4.99 11.83 -10.47
CA LYS A 168 4.83 12.91 -11.44
C LYS A 168 3.78 12.59 -12.51
N LYS A 169 3.76 11.37 -13.04
CA LYS A 169 2.73 10.95 -14.01
C LYS A 169 1.32 10.93 -13.39
N MET A 170 1.20 10.57 -12.11
CA MET A 170 -0.08 10.63 -11.39
C MET A 170 -0.55 12.08 -11.23
N HIS A 171 0.35 12.99 -10.89
CA HIS A 171 0.08 14.43 -10.82
C HIS A 171 -0.40 14.98 -12.18
N GLU A 172 0.30 14.66 -13.26
CA GLU A 172 -0.05 15.05 -14.63
C GLU A 172 -1.43 14.47 -15.05
N ALA A 173 -1.82 13.31 -14.49
CA ALA A 173 -3.13 12.72 -14.66
C ALA A 173 -4.23 13.31 -13.75
N GLY A 174 -3.88 14.30 -12.91
CA GLY A 174 -4.79 15.05 -12.04
C GLY A 174 -5.11 14.39 -10.70
N VAL A 175 -4.27 13.45 -10.21
CA VAL A 175 -4.43 12.82 -8.91
C VAL A 175 -3.09 12.76 -8.18
N ASP A 176 -3.12 13.13 -6.91
CA ASP A 176 -1.96 13.12 -6.02
C ASP A 176 -2.29 12.27 -4.78
N PRO A 177 -1.44 11.33 -4.38
CA PRO A 177 -1.58 10.66 -3.10
C PRO A 177 -1.18 11.62 -1.96
N LEU A 178 -1.90 11.54 -0.84
CA LEU A 178 -1.59 12.35 0.33
C LEU A 178 -0.47 11.76 1.17
N ILE A 179 -0.43 10.44 1.30
CA ILE A 179 0.60 9.72 2.05
C ILE A 179 1.21 8.66 1.13
N ILE A 180 2.53 8.58 1.12
CA ILE A 180 3.28 7.69 0.22
C ILE A 180 4.23 6.84 1.06
N ALA A 181 4.03 5.51 1.05
CA ALA A 181 4.99 4.57 1.59
C ALA A 181 5.84 3.99 0.45
N VAL A 182 7.17 4.03 0.62
CA VAL A 182 8.11 3.38 -0.30
C VAL A 182 8.46 1.99 0.25
N GLY A 183 7.90 0.97 -0.37
CA GLY A 183 7.96 -0.42 0.11
C GLY A 183 6.79 -0.80 1.01
N ASN A 184 6.62 -2.11 1.16
CA ASN A 184 5.63 -2.72 2.04
C ASN A 184 6.36 -3.57 3.08
N GLU A 185 6.10 -3.33 4.38
CA GLU A 185 6.69 -4.10 5.48
C GLU A 185 8.23 -4.30 5.34
N VAL A 186 8.93 -3.22 5.11
CA VAL A 186 10.34 -3.22 4.68
C VAL A 186 11.33 -3.85 5.67
N ASN A 187 10.92 -4.11 6.91
CA ASN A 187 11.71 -4.80 7.91
C ASN A 187 11.77 -6.32 7.74
N VAL A 188 10.90 -6.91 6.90
CA VAL A 188 11.01 -8.33 6.50
C VAL A 188 11.84 -8.52 5.24
N GLY A 189 12.35 -7.42 4.70
CA GLY A 189 13.21 -7.31 3.52
C GLY A 189 12.81 -6.14 2.64
N PHE A 190 13.75 -5.64 1.85
CA PHE A 190 13.48 -4.58 0.88
C PHE A 190 14.45 -4.71 -0.30
N LEU A 191 13.92 -4.92 -1.50
CA LEU A 191 14.72 -5.10 -2.72
C LEU A 191 15.85 -6.11 -2.52
N LYS A 192 15.54 -7.26 -1.93
CA LYS A 192 16.54 -8.28 -1.57
C LYS A 192 17.23 -8.83 -2.80
N PRO A 193 18.56 -8.80 -2.86
CA PRO A 193 19.30 -9.39 -3.98
C PRO A 193 19.26 -10.93 -3.96
N ASP A 194 18.99 -11.53 -2.80
CA ASP A 194 18.77 -12.96 -2.61
C ASP A 194 17.81 -13.21 -1.45
N VAL A 195 17.29 -14.43 -1.37
CA VAL A 195 16.22 -14.82 -0.44
C VAL A 195 16.58 -14.67 1.05
N ASN A 196 17.87 -14.71 1.38
CA ASN A 196 18.36 -14.66 2.75
C ASN A 196 18.85 -13.28 3.18
N SER A 197 18.82 -12.30 2.28
CA SER A 197 19.34 -10.95 2.54
C SER A 197 18.39 -10.13 3.39
N LEU A 198 18.66 -10.05 4.70
CA LEU A 198 18.05 -9.08 5.62
C LEU A 198 19.14 -8.11 6.08
N ASP A 199 19.40 -7.07 5.30
CA ASP A 199 20.38 -6.04 5.61
C ASP A 199 19.66 -4.71 5.85
N ALA A 200 19.45 -4.38 7.13
CA ALA A 200 18.78 -3.15 7.52
C ALA A 200 19.58 -1.88 7.12
N ALA A 201 20.89 -1.94 7.08
CA ALA A 201 21.70 -0.80 6.67
C ALA A 201 21.56 -0.53 5.16
N ARG A 202 21.59 -1.59 4.33
CA ARG A 202 21.28 -1.49 2.90
C ARG A 202 19.86 -1.00 2.68
N THR A 203 18.89 -1.57 3.38
CA THR A 203 17.49 -1.12 3.35
C THR A 203 17.39 0.37 3.65
N GLY A 204 18.04 0.86 4.68
CA GLY A 204 18.06 2.27 5.04
C GLY A 204 18.62 3.16 3.93
N ARG A 205 19.76 2.80 3.33
CA ARG A 205 20.34 3.59 2.22
C ARG A 205 19.42 3.64 0.99
N LEU A 206 18.74 2.55 0.67
CA LEU A 206 17.77 2.53 -0.43
C LEU A 206 16.50 3.33 -0.08
N LEU A 207 15.96 3.18 1.12
CA LEU A 207 14.80 3.97 1.58
C LEU A 207 15.09 5.48 1.56
N ALA A 208 16.31 5.90 1.93
CA ALA A 208 16.71 7.30 1.82
C ALA A 208 16.57 7.83 0.39
N LYS A 209 16.85 7.00 -0.64
CA LYS A 209 16.64 7.36 -2.05
C LYS A 209 15.15 7.43 -2.41
N GLY A 210 14.35 6.54 -1.87
CA GLY A 210 12.89 6.61 -2.06
C GLY A 210 12.27 7.86 -1.44
N PHE A 211 12.68 8.20 -0.21
CA PHE A 211 12.20 9.42 0.46
C PHE A 211 12.66 10.70 -0.25
N GLU A 212 13.91 10.75 -0.72
CA GLU A 212 14.42 11.83 -1.57
C GLU A 212 13.53 12.05 -2.81
N ALA A 213 13.10 10.96 -3.46
CA ALA A 213 12.21 11.03 -4.62
C ALA A 213 10.82 11.58 -4.25
N VAL A 214 10.25 11.19 -3.09
CA VAL A 214 8.96 11.73 -2.61
C VAL A 214 9.08 13.23 -2.32
N ARG A 215 10.15 13.66 -1.64
CA ARG A 215 10.38 15.10 -1.36
C ARG A 215 10.56 15.91 -2.64
N LYS A 216 11.30 15.36 -3.60
CA LYS A 216 11.49 16.02 -4.89
C LYS A 216 10.16 16.18 -5.65
N TYR A 217 9.33 15.13 -5.65
CA TYR A 217 7.98 15.18 -6.22
C TYR A 217 7.13 16.26 -5.54
N ALA A 218 7.07 16.28 -4.20
CA ALA A 218 6.31 17.27 -3.46
C ALA A 218 6.70 18.70 -3.79
N ALA A 219 8.01 18.95 -3.87
CA ALA A 219 8.55 20.26 -4.20
C ALA A 219 8.28 20.68 -5.65
N ASP A 220 8.52 19.79 -6.62
CA ASP A 220 8.37 20.12 -8.04
C ASP A 220 6.90 20.29 -8.46
N CYS A 221 5.99 19.51 -7.87
CA CYS A 221 4.58 19.56 -8.18
C CYS A 221 3.79 20.48 -7.24
N GLN A 222 4.44 21.05 -6.21
CA GLN A 222 3.81 21.91 -5.20
C GLN A 222 2.59 21.23 -4.53
N VAL A 223 2.76 19.95 -4.15
CA VAL A 223 1.73 19.14 -3.50
C VAL A 223 2.09 18.87 -2.05
N ALA A 224 1.08 18.89 -1.17
CA ALA A 224 1.22 18.43 0.19
C ALA A 224 1.16 16.89 0.22
N CYS A 225 2.28 16.23 0.53
CA CYS A 225 2.28 14.79 0.75
C CYS A 225 3.24 14.39 1.88
N ALA A 226 2.88 13.32 2.62
CA ALA A 226 3.72 12.71 3.63
C ALA A 226 4.46 11.51 3.08
N SER A 227 5.69 11.30 3.54
CA SER A 227 6.41 10.05 3.36
C SER A 227 6.23 9.15 4.57
N ALA A 228 5.93 7.87 4.34
CA ALA A 228 5.73 6.87 5.38
C ALA A 228 6.75 5.72 5.27
N LEU A 229 7.19 5.21 6.43
CA LEU A 229 8.02 4.02 6.55
C LEU A 229 7.16 2.89 7.11
N HIS A 230 6.87 1.87 6.29
CA HIS A 230 5.97 0.78 6.63
C HIS A 230 6.71 -0.43 7.20
N ILE A 231 6.35 -0.83 8.40
CA ILE A 231 7.00 -1.86 9.21
C ILE A 231 5.98 -2.91 9.68
N ALA A 232 6.29 -4.19 9.43
CA ALA A 232 5.55 -5.31 10.02
C ALA A 232 5.94 -5.47 11.50
N ASN A 233 4.98 -5.88 12.31
CA ASN A 233 5.15 -6.24 13.71
C ASN A 233 5.81 -5.14 14.57
N PRO A 234 5.04 -4.39 15.36
CA PRO A 234 5.54 -3.29 16.18
C PRO A 234 6.68 -3.69 17.14
N ALA A 235 6.71 -4.94 17.64
CA ALA A 235 7.77 -5.41 18.52
C ALA A 235 9.18 -5.38 17.89
N LYS A 236 9.26 -5.43 16.57
CA LYS A 236 10.52 -5.36 15.81
C LYS A 236 10.83 -3.96 15.28
N ALA A 237 9.90 -3.04 15.37
CA ALA A 237 10.00 -1.73 14.74
C ALA A 237 11.16 -0.92 15.30
N GLU A 238 11.34 -0.87 16.62
CA GLU A 238 12.32 0.00 17.26
C GLU A 238 13.77 -0.34 16.86
N SER A 239 14.15 -1.61 16.87
CA SER A 239 15.50 -2.00 16.47
C SER A 239 15.77 -1.78 15.00
N PHE A 240 14.75 -2.00 14.16
CA PHE A 240 14.83 -1.74 12.74
C PHE A 240 14.97 -0.25 12.44
N LEU A 241 14.14 0.60 13.06
CA LEU A 241 14.20 2.05 12.92
C LEU A 241 15.56 2.61 13.30
N ASN A 242 16.14 2.16 14.42
CA ASN A 242 17.49 2.55 14.82
C ASN A 242 18.53 2.20 13.73
N SER A 243 18.41 1.03 13.10
CA SER A 243 19.35 0.58 12.07
C SER A 243 19.22 1.37 10.78
N VAL A 244 18.00 1.62 10.31
CA VAL A 244 17.79 2.38 9.07
C VAL A 244 18.09 3.87 9.25
N HIS A 245 17.85 4.44 10.43
CA HIS A 245 18.27 5.81 10.77
C HIS A 245 19.80 5.96 10.75
N ALA A 246 20.52 5.00 11.36
CA ALA A 246 21.99 4.99 11.31
C ALA A 246 22.52 4.89 9.86
N ALA A 247 21.74 4.34 8.94
CA ALA A 247 22.06 4.25 7.52
C ALA A 247 21.55 5.42 6.66
N GLY A 248 20.94 6.44 7.29
CA GLY A 248 20.52 7.69 6.62
C GLY A 248 19.04 7.79 6.23
N ALA A 249 18.22 6.78 6.50
CA ALA A 249 16.77 6.83 6.22
C ALA A 249 16.02 7.59 7.33
N THR A 250 16.18 8.89 7.40
CA THR A 250 15.57 9.74 8.43
C THR A 250 14.53 10.73 7.88
N ASP A 251 14.42 10.91 6.56
CA ASP A 251 13.54 11.90 5.97
C ASP A 251 12.17 11.29 5.58
N TYR A 252 11.40 10.90 6.59
CA TYR A 252 10.01 10.48 6.48
C TYR A 252 9.18 11.10 7.62
N ASP A 253 7.85 11.12 7.48
CA ASP A 253 6.93 11.80 8.40
C ASP A 253 6.20 10.82 9.32
N ILE A 254 5.94 9.60 8.84
CA ILE A 254 5.05 8.64 9.49
C ILE A 254 5.73 7.28 9.66
N ILE A 255 5.70 6.74 10.88
CA ILE A 255 5.94 5.32 11.15
C ILE A 255 4.61 4.61 10.91
N ALA A 256 4.52 3.84 9.84
CA ALA A 256 3.34 3.07 9.46
C ALA A 256 3.51 1.60 9.88
N LEU A 257 2.55 1.05 10.61
CA LEU A 257 2.65 -0.26 11.23
C LEU A 257 1.61 -1.23 10.68
N SER A 258 2.00 -2.48 10.44
CA SER A 258 1.08 -3.62 10.40
C SER A 258 0.97 -4.19 11.81
N TYR A 259 -0.25 -4.38 12.29
CA TYR A 259 -0.52 -4.91 13.61
C TYR A 259 -1.62 -5.97 13.57
N TYR A 260 -1.25 -7.22 13.74
CA TYR A 260 -2.14 -8.38 13.74
C TYR A 260 -1.94 -9.17 15.04
N PRO A 261 -2.59 -8.75 16.14
CA PRO A 261 -2.42 -9.40 17.44
C PRO A 261 -3.07 -10.80 17.46
N GLY A 262 -2.48 -11.71 18.20
CA GLY A 262 -3.03 -13.05 18.41
C GLY A 262 -3.03 -13.98 17.21
N SER A 263 -2.52 -13.55 16.08
CA SER A 263 -2.44 -14.38 14.87
C SER A 263 -1.31 -15.39 14.91
N ALA A 264 -1.34 -16.37 13.99
CA ALA A 264 -0.18 -17.23 13.72
C ALA A 264 1.08 -16.42 13.34
N ILE A 265 0.90 -15.19 12.88
CA ILE A 265 1.97 -14.22 12.60
C ILE A 265 2.56 -13.64 13.89
N GLY A 266 1.79 -13.62 15.00
CA GLY A 266 2.28 -13.29 16.33
C GLY A 266 2.79 -11.87 16.50
N HIS A 267 2.11 -10.88 15.92
CA HIS A 267 2.45 -9.49 16.14
C HIS A 267 2.19 -9.09 17.59
N THR A 268 3.19 -8.51 18.23
CA THR A 268 3.11 -8.05 19.61
C THR A 268 3.48 -6.57 19.72
N LEU A 269 3.07 -5.95 20.81
CA LEU A 269 3.45 -4.58 21.13
C LEU A 269 4.73 -4.60 21.99
N PRO A 270 5.73 -3.75 21.70
CA PRO A 270 6.94 -3.65 22.52
C PRO A 270 6.68 -3.00 23.87
N TYR A 271 5.56 -2.28 24.00
CA TYR A 271 5.12 -1.60 25.21
C TYR A 271 3.71 -2.08 25.58
N ASN A 272 3.25 -1.72 26.76
CA ASN A 272 1.94 -2.13 27.27
C ASN A 272 0.83 -1.32 26.59
N GLY A 273 0.16 -1.93 25.63
CA GLY A 273 -0.94 -1.37 24.86
C GLY A 273 -0.51 -0.51 23.66
N MET A 274 -1.44 -0.31 22.70
CA MET A 274 -1.16 0.46 21.48
C MET A 274 -0.95 1.95 21.79
N LYS A 275 -1.72 2.53 22.70
CA LYS A 275 -1.55 3.91 23.16
C LYS A 275 -0.10 4.17 23.61
N THR A 276 0.44 3.30 24.46
CA THR A 276 1.80 3.44 24.98
C THR A 276 2.84 3.24 23.88
N THR A 277 2.63 2.28 22.99
CA THR A 277 3.52 2.01 21.85
C THR A 277 3.58 3.20 20.91
N VAL A 278 2.44 3.76 20.52
CA VAL A 278 2.35 4.94 19.66
C VAL A 278 3.05 6.14 20.28
N SER A 279 2.76 6.42 21.56
CA SER A 279 3.38 7.54 22.28
C SER A 279 4.91 7.39 22.38
N ALA A 280 5.40 6.18 22.72
CA ALA A 280 6.82 5.90 22.82
C ALA A 280 7.55 6.06 21.49
N PHE A 281 6.98 5.55 20.40
CA PHE A 281 7.58 5.68 19.06
C PHE A 281 7.57 7.14 18.59
N SER A 282 6.46 7.85 18.78
CA SER A 282 6.38 9.26 18.42
C SER A 282 7.42 10.10 19.15
N GLN A 283 7.58 9.90 20.45
CA GLN A 283 8.58 10.63 21.25
C GLN A 283 10.02 10.27 20.87
N LYS A 284 10.30 8.98 20.67
CA LYS A 284 11.65 8.50 20.40
C LYS A 284 12.19 8.91 19.04
N PHE A 285 11.34 8.84 18.03
CA PHE A 285 11.73 9.06 16.64
C PHE A 285 11.31 10.43 16.09
N ASP A 286 10.55 11.20 16.85
CA ASP A 286 9.98 12.49 16.43
C ASP A 286 9.18 12.36 15.12
N ARG A 287 8.27 11.37 15.08
CA ARG A 287 7.43 11.05 13.92
C ARG A 287 6.01 10.74 14.33
N LYS A 288 5.05 11.00 13.44
CA LYS A 288 3.70 10.49 13.63
C LYS A 288 3.69 8.97 13.50
N VAL A 289 2.72 8.33 14.16
CA VAL A 289 2.53 6.87 14.08
C VAL A 289 1.14 6.58 13.57
N MET A 290 1.02 5.62 12.67
CA MET A 290 -0.23 5.16 12.08
C MET A 290 -0.24 3.64 11.99
N VAL A 291 -1.35 2.99 12.25
CA VAL A 291 -1.55 1.59 11.88
C VAL A 291 -2.22 1.57 10.51
N ILE A 292 -1.59 0.90 9.54
CA ILE A 292 -2.06 0.88 8.14
C ILE A 292 -2.43 -0.51 7.64
N GLU A 293 -2.19 -1.53 8.48
CA GLU A 293 -2.66 -2.88 8.28
C GLU A 293 -3.06 -3.48 9.61
N THR A 294 -4.33 -3.84 9.70
CA THR A 294 -4.93 -4.65 10.73
C THR A 294 -6.29 -5.11 10.26
N SER A 295 -6.86 -6.10 10.91
CA SER A 295 -8.21 -6.55 10.61
C SER A 295 -8.80 -7.30 11.78
N TYR A 296 -10.09 -7.58 11.70
CA TYR A 296 -10.85 -8.40 12.62
C TYR A 296 -11.92 -9.15 11.84
N SER A 297 -12.01 -10.45 12.04
CA SER A 297 -13.00 -11.28 11.34
C SER A 297 -14.41 -11.01 11.87
N PHE A 298 -15.37 -10.77 10.97
CA PHE A 298 -16.78 -10.59 11.34
C PHE A 298 -17.55 -11.92 11.41
N THR A 299 -16.97 -13.01 10.90
CA THR A 299 -17.60 -14.32 10.83
C THR A 299 -16.56 -15.44 10.83
N THR A 300 -16.95 -16.63 11.31
CA THR A 300 -16.25 -17.89 11.08
C THR A 300 -16.90 -18.69 9.94
N GLY A 301 -17.85 -18.08 9.24
CA GLY A 301 -18.54 -18.69 8.12
C GLY A 301 -17.62 -18.99 6.96
N SER A 302 -18.03 -19.95 6.15
CA SER A 302 -17.34 -20.35 4.93
C SER A 302 -18.30 -20.32 3.75
N VAL A 303 -17.75 -20.08 2.57
CA VAL A 303 -18.53 -20.15 1.33
C VAL A 303 -18.79 -21.62 1.01
N ASN A 304 -20.06 -21.98 0.75
CA ASN A 304 -20.48 -23.33 0.38
C ASN A 304 -20.11 -24.43 1.39
N GLY A 305 -19.93 -24.10 2.68
CA GLY A 305 -19.60 -25.07 3.71
C GLY A 305 -18.17 -25.61 3.63
N VAL A 306 -17.34 -25.04 2.78
CA VAL A 306 -15.90 -25.35 2.66
C VAL A 306 -15.14 -24.20 3.29
N TRP A 307 -14.58 -24.44 4.46
CA TRP A 307 -13.60 -23.54 5.05
C TRP A 307 -12.37 -23.50 4.16
N LYS A 308 -12.00 -22.32 3.72
CA LYS A 308 -10.95 -22.13 2.73
C LYS A 308 -9.61 -21.75 3.31
N GLY A 309 -9.42 -22.04 4.58
CA GLY A 309 -8.13 -21.84 5.24
C GLY A 309 -7.76 -20.39 5.34
N ASP A 310 -8.73 -19.51 5.55
CA ASP A 310 -8.45 -18.12 5.81
C ASP A 310 -7.46 -17.99 6.92
N TRP A 311 -6.39 -17.28 6.64
CA TRP A 311 -5.42 -16.90 7.65
C TRP A 311 -6.08 -16.24 8.85
N CYS A 312 -7.26 -15.70 8.64
CA CYS A 312 -8.04 -14.96 9.61
C CYS A 312 -8.71 -15.85 10.65
N GLU A 313 -9.23 -17.00 10.29
CA GLU A 313 -9.96 -17.85 11.24
C GLU A 313 -9.08 -18.43 12.33
N ASN A 314 -7.84 -18.77 12.01
CA ASN A 314 -6.87 -19.28 12.98
C ASN A 314 -5.90 -18.21 13.48
N ALA A 315 -5.87 -17.06 12.82
CA ALA A 315 -4.85 -16.07 13.00
C ALA A 315 -5.17 -15.06 14.10
N TYR A 316 -6.43 -14.87 14.44
CA TYR A 316 -6.84 -13.79 15.34
C TYR A 316 -7.46 -14.31 16.64
N ASN A 317 -6.69 -15.09 17.40
CA ASN A 317 -6.96 -15.29 18.80
C ASN A 317 -6.66 -13.99 19.54
N TYR A 318 -7.64 -13.13 19.67
CA TYR A 318 -7.53 -11.97 20.54
C TYR A 318 -7.40 -12.45 21.99
N PRO A 319 -6.41 -11.95 22.76
CA PRO A 319 -6.10 -12.50 24.09
C PRO A 319 -7.28 -12.61 25.05
N ASP A 320 -8.25 -11.72 24.92
CA ASP A 320 -9.45 -11.70 25.75
C ASP A 320 -10.64 -12.47 25.15
N TRP A 321 -10.47 -13.04 23.93
CA TRP A 321 -11.55 -13.68 23.17
C TRP A 321 -11.13 -15.07 22.71
N ASN A 322 -10.52 -15.78 23.61
CA ASN A 322 -9.74 -17.00 23.46
C ASN A 322 -10.48 -18.24 22.97
N ASP A 323 -11.61 -18.08 22.31
CA ASP A 323 -12.32 -19.22 21.78
C ASP A 323 -12.52 -19.04 20.27
N ALA A 324 -11.51 -19.45 19.50
CA ALA A 324 -11.60 -19.52 18.04
C ALA A 324 -12.78 -20.37 17.53
N ASN A 325 -13.38 -21.19 18.42
CA ASN A 325 -14.56 -21.97 18.15
C ASN A 325 -15.86 -21.27 18.60
N ASN A 326 -15.76 -20.09 19.20
CA ASN A 326 -16.93 -19.39 19.71
C ASN A 326 -17.41 -18.33 18.71
N ALA A 327 -18.34 -18.69 17.85
CA ALA A 327 -18.94 -17.81 16.84
C ALA A 327 -19.48 -16.49 17.39
N VAL A 328 -19.75 -16.38 18.70
CA VAL A 328 -20.22 -15.13 19.32
C VAL A 328 -19.16 -14.02 19.32
N ASN A 329 -17.89 -14.37 19.16
CA ASN A 329 -16.79 -13.41 19.12
C ASN A 329 -16.54 -12.88 17.70
N TYR A 330 -17.07 -13.54 16.68
CA TYR A 330 -16.90 -13.16 15.28
C TYR A 330 -18.23 -12.66 14.73
N THR A 331 -18.50 -11.39 14.93
CA THR A 331 -19.72 -10.72 14.45
C THR A 331 -19.38 -9.33 13.93
N PRO A 332 -20.20 -8.74 13.05
CA PRO A 332 -20.06 -7.36 12.64
C PRO A 332 -19.93 -6.36 13.81
N ALA A 333 -20.75 -6.54 14.85
CA ALA A 333 -20.70 -5.70 16.03
C ALA A 333 -19.37 -5.81 16.79
N LYS A 334 -18.80 -7.01 16.88
CA LYS A 334 -17.51 -7.24 17.52
C LYS A 334 -16.35 -6.69 16.69
N GLN A 335 -16.44 -6.79 15.38
CA GLN A 335 -15.48 -6.15 14.48
C GLN A 335 -15.47 -4.63 14.70
N ARG A 336 -16.66 -3.99 14.75
CA ARG A 336 -16.81 -2.56 15.05
C ARG A 336 -16.22 -2.17 16.40
N GLU A 337 -16.56 -2.93 17.45
CA GLU A 337 -16.09 -2.69 18.82
C GLU A 337 -14.56 -2.74 18.90
N TRP A 338 -13.94 -3.78 18.36
CA TRP A 338 -12.51 -3.98 18.44
C TRP A 338 -11.73 -2.93 17.63
N LEU A 339 -12.14 -2.67 16.38
CA LEU A 339 -11.50 -1.66 15.53
C LEU A 339 -11.65 -0.25 16.12
N GLY A 340 -12.81 0.05 16.68
CA GLY A 340 -13.05 1.31 17.38
C GLY A 340 -12.17 1.49 18.62
N ALA A 341 -12.01 0.44 19.42
CA ALA A 341 -11.12 0.45 20.59
C ALA A 341 -9.65 0.66 20.18
N LEU A 342 -9.19 -0.05 19.16
CA LEU A 342 -7.82 0.12 18.62
C LEU A 342 -7.60 1.54 18.08
N ALA A 343 -8.56 2.09 17.34
CA ALA A 343 -8.49 3.46 16.82
C ALA A 343 -8.42 4.50 17.96
N ALA A 344 -9.20 4.30 19.03
CA ALA A 344 -9.15 5.16 20.21
C ALA A 344 -7.78 5.13 20.88
N GLU A 345 -7.20 3.94 21.11
CA GLU A 345 -5.86 3.81 21.68
C GLU A 345 -4.77 4.50 20.82
N ILE A 346 -4.83 4.33 19.50
CA ILE A 346 -3.90 4.99 18.58
C ILE A 346 -4.02 6.51 18.72
N LYS A 347 -5.25 7.04 18.68
CA LYS A 347 -5.53 8.47 18.80
C LYS A 347 -5.09 9.03 20.15
N GLU A 348 -5.40 8.35 21.23
CA GLU A 348 -4.99 8.74 22.59
C GLU A 348 -3.46 8.71 22.79
N GLY A 349 -2.74 7.86 22.04
CA GLY A 349 -1.29 7.82 21.99
C GLY A 349 -0.65 8.96 21.17
N GLY A 350 -1.47 9.78 20.50
CA GLY A 350 -1.00 10.86 19.60
C GLY A 350 -0.72 10.37 18.17
N GLY A 351 -1.21 9.18 17.82
CA GLY A 351 -1.14 8.64 16.46
C GLY A 351 -2.10 9.35 15.51
N CYS A 352 -1.83 9.23 14.22
CA CYS A 352 -2.55 9.98 13.18
C CYS A 352 -3.50 9.13 12.34
N GLY A 353 -3.71 7.82 12.63
CA GLY A 353 -4.73 7.07 11.90
C GLY A 353 -4.70 5.56 12.03
N LEU A 354 -5.79 4.97 11.54
CA LEU A 354 -6.00 3.53 11.40
C LEU A 354 -6.57 3.23 10.01
N ILE A 355 -5.91 2.33 9.28
CA ILE A 355 -6.39 1.77 8.01
C ILE A 355 -6.47 0.25 8.18
N THR A 356 -7.60 -0.34 7.82
CA THR A 356 -7.80 -1.78 7.88
C THR A 356 -7.36 -2.46 6.58
N TRP A 357 -7.05 -3.75 6.63
CA TRP A 357 -6.62 -4.56 5.50
C TRP A 357 -7.61 -5.69 5.21
N GLY A 358 -7.84 -5.96 3.92
CA GLY A 358 -8.66 -7.09 3.46
C GLY A 358 -10.16 -6.91 3.65
N THR A 359 -10.59 -5.74 4.11
CA THR A 359 -11.98 -5.47 4.45
C THR A 359 -12.87 -5.19 3.22
N GLU A 360 -12.30 -5.09 2.04
CA GLU A 360 -12.98 -5.07 0.74
C GLU A 360 -13.06 -6.44 0.07
N SER A 361 -12.47 -7.46 0.67
CA SER A 361 -12.36 -8.79 0.07
C SER A 361 -13.70 -9.50 0.03
N LEU A 362 -14.01 -10.10 -1.11
CA LEU A 362 -15.20 -10.94 -1.32
C LEU A 362 -14.77 -12.32 -1.81
N PRO A 363 -15.46 -13.39 -1.43
CA PRO A 363 -15.18 -14.72 -1.95
C PRO A 363 -15.52 -14.77 -3.43
N ASP A 364 -14.64 -15.38 -4.19
CA ASP A 364 -14.82 -15.57 -5.61
C ASP A 364 -15.41 -16.95 -5.91
N GLU A 365 -16.74 -17.04 -5.90
CA GLU A 365 -17.45 -18.25 -6.30
C GLU A 365 -17.39 -18.49 -7.82
N LEU A 366 -17.17 -17.42 -8.61
CA LEU A 366 -17.25 -17.48 -10.06
C LEU A 366 -16.01 -18.11 -10.69
N THR A 367 -14.91 -18.15 -9.96
CA THR A 367 -13.64 -18.66 -10.49
C THR A 367 -13.42 -20.13 -10.24
N GLY A 368 -14.44 -20.86 -9.78
CA GLY A 368 -14.39 -22.32 -9.63
C GLY A 368 -13.13 -22.76 -8.90
N ILE A 369 -13.20 -22.86 -7.60
CA ILE A 369 -12.14 -23.37 -6.75
C ILE A 369 -11.60 -24.71 -7.25
N GLU A 370 -12.45 -25.48 -7.92
CA GLU A 370 -12.15 -26.81 -8.45
C GLU A 370 -11.15 -26.79 -9.62
N GLU A 371 -11.01 -25.69 -10.32
CA GLU A 371 -10.18 -25.63 -11.53
C GLU A 371 -8.80 -25.00 -11.31
N GLY A 372 -8.45 -24.54 -10.11
CA GLY A 372 -7.15 -23.92 -9.83
C GLY A 372 -6.85 -22.68 -10.69
N HIS A 373 -7.83 -22.15 -11.34
CA HIS A 373 -7.72 -21.01 -12.26
C HIS A 373 -7.90 -19.71 -11.51
N GLY A 374 -7.13 -19.54 -10.47
CA GLY A 374 -7.06 -18.33 -9.73
C GLY A 374 -7.24 -17.06 -10.54
N LYS A 375 -8.49 -16.71 -10.79
CA LYS A 375 -8.85 -15.31 -10.82
C LYS A 375 -8.97 -14.80 -9.40
N GLY A 376 -8.94 -15.68 -8.40
CA GLY A 376 -8.84 -15.34 -6.99
C GLY A 376 -7.59 -14.51 -6.73
N LEU A 377 -7.73 -13.51 -5.90
CA LEU A 377 -6.69 -12.50 -5.60
C LEU A 377 -5.42 -13.09 -5.06
N TYR A 378 -5.51 -14.21 -4.37
CA TYR A 378 -4.37 -14.96 -3.87
C TYR A 378 -4.57 -16.44 -4.17
N THR A 379 -4.07 -16.91 -5.29
CA THR A 379 -3.78 -18.33 -5.43
C THR A 379 -2.47 -18.60 -4.73
N TYR A 380 -2.55 -18.82 -3.44
CA TYR A 380 -1.49 -19.48 -2.71
C TYR A 380 -1.31 -20.91 -3.24
N PRO A 381 -0.14 -21.55 -2.99
CA PRO A 381 0.10 -22.94 -3.35
C PRO A 381 -1.05 -23.86 -2.94
N ALA A 382 -1.31 -24.92 -3.66
CA ALA A 382 -2.47 -25.82 -3.56
C ALA A 382 -2.84 -26.31 -2.14
N ALA A 383 -1.95 -26.18 -1.16
CA ALA A 383 -2.21 -26.47 0.25
C ALA A 383 -2.89 -25.31 1.01
N TRP A 384 -3.00 -24.11 0.40
CA TRP A 384 -3.39 -22.87 1.08
C TRP A 384 -4.43 -22.05 0.30
N ALA A 385 -4.79 -22.47 -0.90
CA ALA A 385 -5.38 -21.62 -1.90
C ALA A 385 -6.82 -21.96 -2.20
N TYR A 386 -7.73 -21.33 -1.53
CA TYR A 386 -9.11 -21.38 -1.97
C TYR A 386 -9.80 -20.03 -1.66
N GLY A 387 -9.96 -19.19 -2.66
CA GLY A 387 -10.70 -17.95 -2.56
C GLY A 387 -9.84 -16.72 -2.21
N SER A 388 -10.49 -15.63 -1.84
CA SER A 388 -9.85 -14.51 -1.17
C SER A 388 -9.46 -14.95 0.24
N THR A 389 -8.24 -14.70 0.65
CA THR A 389 -7.74 -15.10 1.98
C THR A 389 -8.22 -14.17 3.10
N TRP A 390 -9.05 -13.18 2.78
CA TRP A 390 -9.43 -12.11 3.69
C TRP A 390 -10.94 -11.85 3.77
N GLU A 391 -11.78 -12.69 3.13
CA GLU A 391 -13.23 -12.48 3.10
C GLU A 391 -13.88 -12.40 4.48
N ASN A 392 -13.34 -13.13 5.46
CA ASN A 392 -13.86 -13.10 6.84
C ASN A 392 -13.63 -11.74 7.54
N ASN A 393 -12.73 -10.90 7.01
CA ASN A 393 -12.48 -9.55 7.51
C ASN A 393 -13.30 -8.49 6.78
N SER A 394 -13.99 -8.87 5.72
CA SER A 394 -14.72 -7.94 4.86
C SER A 394 -15.74 -7.12 5.65
N TYR A 395 -16.01 -5.91 5.17
CA TYR A 395 -17.17 -5.12 5.59
C TYR A 395 -18.44 -5.52 4.83
N TRP A 396 -18.30 -6.35 3.79
CA TRP A 396 -19.42 -6.86 3.02
C TRP A 396 -19.64 -8.33 3.32
N ASP A 397 -20.79 -8.64 3.89
CA ASP A 397 -21.17 -9.99 4.30
C ASP A 397 -21.46 -10.86 3.08
N PHE A 398 -20.55 -11.75 2.77
CA PHE A 398 -20.70 -12.71 1.68
C PHE A 398 -21.81 -13.76 1.97
N THR A 399 -22.22 -13.93 3.21
CA THR A 399 -23.33 -14.81 3.57
C THR A 399 -24.69 -14.13 3.38
N ASP A 400 -24.70 -12.79 3.24
CA ASP A 400 -25.86 -11.96 2.93
C ASP A 400 -25.69 -11.22 1.60
N SER A 401 -25.38 -11.96 0.55
CA SER A 401 -25.29 -11.42 -0.82
C SER A 401 -24.33 -10.24 -0.99
N ASN A 402 -23.27 -10.19 -0.22
CA ASN A 402 -22.28 -9.11 -0.18
C ASN A 402 -22.91 -7.77 0.26
N ASN A 403 -23.84 -7.78 1.20
CA ASN A 403 -24.33 -6.56 1.81
C ASN A 403 -23.33 -5.98 2.81
N LEU A 404 -23.19 -4.66 2.79
CA LEU A 404 -22.41 -3.92 3.78
C LEU A 404 -23.02 -4.11 5.17
N HIS A 405 -22.18 -4.34 6.18
CA HIS A 405 -22.60 -4.52 7.56
C HIS A 405 -21.97 -3.49 8.51
N GLU A 406 -22.50 -3.41 9.73
CA GLU A 406 -22.13 -2.41 10.73
C GLU A 406 -20.66 -2.43 11.19
N GLY A 407 -19.90 -3.47 10.87
CA GLY A 407 -18.47 -3.54 11.18
C GLY A 407 -17.67 -2.35 10.69
N ILE A 408 -18.07 -1.79 9.56
CA ILE A 408 -17.45 -0.59 8.97
C ILE A 408 -17.67 0.69 9.81
N ASP A 409 -18.73 0.74 10.62
CA ASP A 409 -19.16 1.97 11.32
C ASP A 409 -18.23 2.40 12.45
N TRP A 410 -17.20 1.61 12.81
CA TRP A 410 -16.14 2.08 13.71
C TRP A 410 -15.55 3.42 13.25
N MET A 411 -15.53 3.66 11.93
CA MET A 411 -15.03 4.91 11.37
C MET A 411 -15.94 6.11 11.66
N LYS A 412 -17.26 5.90 11.81
CA LYS A 412 -18.19 6.96 12.27
C LYS A 412 -18.03 7.25 13.77
N ASP A 413 -17.66 6.22 14.55
CA ASP A 413 -17.58 6.35 16.01
C ASP A 413 -16.34 7.15 16.47
N ILE A 414 -15.33 7.27 15.62
CA ILE A 414 -14.09 8.01 15.91
C ILE A 414 -14.13 9.40 15.27
N SER A 415 -14.00 10.43 16.08
CA SER A 415 -13.86 11.82 15.58
C SER A 415 -12.53 12.01 14.83
N GLU A 416 -12.52 12.94 13.88
CA GLU A 416 -11.29 13.36 13.16
C GLU A 416 -10.32 14.11 14.06
#